data_a4e44f87f3fdd81775909fe3abdee92a
#
_entry.id   a4e44f87f3fdd81775909fe3abdee92a
#
_cell.length_a   1.000
_cell.length_b   1.000
_cell.length_c   1.000
_cell.angle_alpha   90.00
_cell.angle_beta   90.00
_cell.angle_gamma   90.00
#
_symmetry.space_group_name_H-M   'P 1'
#
loop_
_entity.id
_entity.type
_entity.pdbx_description
1 polymer ?
#
loop_
_entity_poly.entity_id
_entity_poly.type
_entity_poly.pdbx_seq_one_letter_code
_entity_poly.pdbx_strand_id
1 'polypeptide(L)'
;MLSNDATIQNIKHEILYEVAKLAYAGRFEEEKDELAYKMFPGPKARFRCCVYKEREIARQRIRLAEDKCPTESDHPGANNIIQVIEAACADCPLSHYIVTDNCRKCMMKACQQACKFGAVSMTRDRAYIDPDKCKECGMCAKACPYNAIADLIRPCKKICPANAITMDENGICEIDENKCIQCGQCIHACPFGA
;
A
#
# COMPACT_ATOMS: atom_id res chain seq x y z
N MET A 1 8.53 4.87 -13.34
CA MET A 1 7.36 5.63 -13.81
C MET A 1 6.23 5.26 -12.87
N LEU A 2 5.95 6.08 -11.88
CA LEU A 2 4.76 5.92 -11.05
C LEU A 2 3.62 6.48 -11.87
N SER A 3 2.80 5.62 -12.46
CA SER A 3 1.51 6.02 -12.98
C SER A 3 0.68 6.44 -11.76
N ASN A 4 0.62 7.74 -11.47
CA ASN A 4 -0.52 8.28 -10.76
C ASN A 4 -1.71 7.93 -11.64
N ASP A 5 -2.39 6.84 -11.30
CA ASP A 5 -3.55 6.43 -12.06
C ASP A 5 -4.55 7.58 -11.97
N ALA A 6 -4.73 8.27 -13.08
CA ALA A 6 -5.64 9.42 -13.16
C ALA A 6 -7.03 9.07 -12.64
N THR A 7 -7.42 7.80 -12.75
CA THR A 7 -8.69 7.25 -12.25
C THR A 7 -8.79 7.38 -10.72
N ILE A 8 -7.75 6.98 -9.99
CA ILE A 8 -7.77 7.05 -8.51
C ILE A 8 -7.74 8.49 -8.04
N GLN A 9 -6.96 9.37 -8.68
CA GLN A 9 -6.93 10.78 -8.33
C GLN A 9 -8.28 11.45 -8.60
N ASN A 10 -8.93 11.14 -9.72
CA ASN A 10 -10.26 11.66 -10.04
C ASN A 10 -11.30 11.20 -9.01
N ILE A 11 -11.27 9.92 -8.60
CA ILE A 11 -12.19 9.40 -7.58
C ILE A 11 -11.96 10.05 -6.22
N LYS A 12 -10.69 10.27 -5.83
CA LYS A 12 -10.36 11.03 -4.62
C LYS A 12 -10.99 12.43 -4.67
N HIS A 13 -10.83 13.11 -5.79
CA HIS A 13 -11.40 14.43 -5.99
C HIS A 13 -12.92 14.41 -5.97
N GLU A 14 -13.57 13.45 -6.64
CA GLU A 14 -15.03 13.27 -6.64
C GLU A 14 -15.57 13.12 -5.21
N ILE A 15 -14.94 12.26 -4.39
CA ILE A 15 -15.36 12.03 -2.99
C ILE A 15 -15.25 13.32 -2.17
N LEU A 16 -14.09 13.99 -2.24
CA LEU A 16 -13.87 15.23 -1.48
C LEU A 16 -14.78 16.36 -1.94
N TYR A 17 -15.07 16.43 -3.25
CA TYR A 17 -16.01 17.40 -3.81
C TYR A 17 -17.43 17.21 -3.26
N GLU A 18 -17.95 15.98 -3.24
CA GLU A 18 -19.30 15.71 -2.71
C GLU A 18 -19.35 15.93 -1.18
N VAL A 19 -18.29 15.58 -0.45
CA VAL A 19 -18.18 15.92 0.99
C VAL A 19 -18.25 17.42 1.21
N ALA A 20 -17.46 18.20 0.47
CA ALA A 20 -17.46 19.66 0.57
C ALA A 20 -18.84 20.25 0.23
N LYS A 21 -19.46 19.78 -0.83
CA LYS A 21 -20.80 20.22 -1.27
C LYS A 21 -21.86 19.97 -0.19
N LEU A 22 -21.86 18.80 0.44
CA LEU A 22 -22.79 18.49 1.53
C LEU A 22 -22.49 19.33 2.78
N ALA A 23 -21.22 19.57 3.10
CA ALA A 23 -20.81 20.40 4.23
C ALA A 23 -21.26 21.85 4.03
N TYR A 24 -21.07 22.44 2.85
CA TYR A 24 -21.56 23.78 2.52
C TYR A 24 -23.09 23.89 2.54
N ALA A 25 -23.79 22.80 2.20
CA ALA A 25 -25.25 22.74 2.25
C ALA A 25 -25.79 22.50 3.68
N GLY A 26 -24.93 22.26 4.67
CA GLY A 26 -25.34 21.96 6.06
C GLY A 26 -25.99 20.59 6.23
N ARG A 27 -25.91 19.71 5.24
CA ARG A 27 -26.56 18.38 5.22
C ARG A 27 -25.60 17.22 5.40
N PHE A 28 -24.34 17.50 5.67
CA PHE A 28 -23.29 16.47 5.71
C PHE A 28 -23.57 15.39 6.76
N GLU A 29 -23.93 15.78 8.00
CA GLU A 29 -24.23 14.84 9.10
C GLU A 29 -25.42 13.92 8.80
N GLU A 30 -26.38 14.38 8.01
CA GLU A 30 -27.58 13.61 7.66
C GLU A 30 -27.32 12.62 6.51
N GLU A 31 -26.42 12.97 5.57
CA GLU A 31 -26.26 12.24 4.31
C GLU A 31 -24.92 11.49 4.19
N LYS A 32 -23.97 11.68 5.11
CA LYS A 32 -22.62 11.11 5.02
C LYS A 32 -22.59 9.58 4.93
N ASP A 33 -23.49 8.90 5.66
CA ASP A 33 -23.54 7.43 5.70
C ASP A 33 -24.04 6.84 4.37
N GLU A 34 -24.92 7.59 3.67
CA GLU A 34 -25.43 7.20 2.36
C GLU A 34 -24.53 7.61 1.20
N LEU A 35 -23.59 8.53 1.42
CA LEU A 35 -22.78 9.12 0.36
C LEU A 35 -21.99 8.07 -0.41
N ALA A 36 -21.40 7.09 0.29
CA ALA A 36 -20.68 6.01 -0.36
C ALA A 36 -21.58 5.15 -1.29
N TYR A 37 -22.84 4.97 -0.93
CA TYR A 37 -23.81 4.27 -1.78
C TYR A 37 -24.27 5.11 -2.97
N LYS A 38 -24.45 6.40 -2.78
CA LYS A 38 -24.84 7.35 -3.86
C LYS A 38 -23.74 7.43 -4.92
N MET A 39 -22.47 7.44 -4.49
CA MET A 39 -21.32 7.52 -5.40
C MET A 39 -21.04 6.19 -6.12
N PHE A 40 -21.24 5.05 -5.43
CA PHE A 40 -20.99 3.70 -5.95
C PHE A 40 -22.25 2.83 -5.86
N PRO A 41 -23.26 3.09 -6.70
CA PRO A 41 -24.55 2.39 -6.60
C PRO A 41 -24.47 0.91 -6.96
N GLY A 42 -23.47 0.49 -7.74
CA GLY A 42 -23.32 -0.89 -8.21
C GLY A 42 -24.23 -1.23 -9.38
N PRO A 43 -24.40 -2.51 -9.73
CA PRO A 43 -23.75 -3.69 -9.12
C PRO A 43 -22.28 -3.88 -9.55
N LYS A 44 -21.81 -3.20 -10.61
CA LYS A 44 -20.44 -3.31 -11.10
C LYS A 44 -19.54 -2.31 -10.40
N ALA A 45 -18.34 -2.78 -10.05
CA ALA A 45 -17.27 -1.91 -9.58
C ALA A 45 -16.73 -1.03 -10.72
N ARG A 46 -16.27 0.17 -10.39
CA ARG A 46 -15.68 1.13 -11.34
C ARG A 46 -14.19 0.87 -11.56
N PHE A 47 -13.45 0.51 -10.48
CA PHE A 47 -11.98 0.43 -10.51
C PHE A 47 -11.40 -0.62 -9.54
N ARG A 48 -12.20 -1.24 -8.67
CA ARG A 48 -11.76 -2.28 -7.72
C ARG A 48 -12.39 -3.63 -8.06
N CYS A 49 -12.00 -4.66 -7.30
CA CYS A 49 -12.50 -6.01 -7.47
C CYS A 49 -14.02 -6.13 -7.29
N CYS A 50 -14.62 -5.29 -6.43
CA CYS A 50 -16.05 -5.28 -6.17
C CYS A 50 -16.53 -3.91 -5.65
N VAL A 51 -17.82 -3.63 -5.80
CA VAL A 51 -18.46 -2.40 -5.34
C VAL A 51 -18.42 -2.22 -3.82
N TYR A 52 -18.43 -3.32 -3.07
CA TYR A 52 -18.38 -3.27 -1.60
C TYR A 52 -17.05 -2.68 -1.11
N LYS A 53 -15.95 -3.07 -1.75
CA LYS A 53 -14.62 -2.54 -1.46
C LYS A 53 -14.50 -1.06 -1.84
N GLU A 54 -15.09 -0.65 -2.97
CA GLU A 54 -15.15 0.77 -3.36
C GLU A 54 -15.91 1.62 -2.36
N ARG A 55 -17.05 1.12 -1.88
CA ARG A 55 -17.86 1.81 -0.85
C ARG A 55 -17.10 1.93 0.47
N GLU A 56 -16.39 0.87 0.86
CA GLU A 56 -15.60 0.90 2.10
C GLU A 56 -14.44 1.89 2.02
N ILE A 57 -13.71 1.91 0.91
CA ILE A 57 -12.68 2.93 0.65
C ILE A 57 -13.26 4.34 0.68
N ALA A 58 -14.45 4.53 0.11
CA ALA A 58 -15.14 5.83 0.14
C ALA A 58 -15.51 6.23 1.57
N ARG A 59 -16.08 5.32 2.38
CA ARG A 59 -16.40 5.58 3.80
C ARG A 59 -15.16 5.99 4.59
N GLN A 60 -14.08 5.23 4.47
CA GLN A 60 -12.82 5.55 5.18
C GLN A 60 -12.29 6.93 4.77
N ARG A 61 -12.44 7.33 3.50
CA ARG A 61 -12.08 8.69 3.05
C ARG A 61 -13.01 9.77 3.61
N ILE A 62 -14.30 9.51 3.66
CA ILE A 62 -15.28 10.45 4.24
C ILE A 62 -14.94 10.67 5.71
N ARG A 63 -14.60 9.62 6.46
CA ARG A 63 -14.17 9.72 7.87
C ARG A 63 -12.90 10.54 8.03
N LEU A 64 -11.91 10.35 7.16
CA LEU A 64 -10.70 11.18 7.14
C LEU A 64 -11.02 12.66 6.86
N ALA A 65 -12.01 12.95 6.04
CA ALA A 65 -12.45 14.33 5.78
C ALA A 65 -13.17 14.97 6.98
N GLU A 66 -13.65 14.15 7.93
CA GLU A 66 -14.18 14.58 9.23
C GLU A 66 -13.10 14.71 10.32
N ASP A 67 -11.83 14.56 9.98
CA ASP A 67 -10.72 14.47 10.96
C ASP A 67 -10.85 13.27 11.92
N LYS A 68 -11.46 12.19 11.44
CA LYS A 68 -11.64 10.93 12.18
C LYS A 68 -10.73 9.83 11.62
N CYS A 69 -10.42 8.85 12.47
CA CYS A 69 -9.71 7.66 12.05
C CYS A 69 -10.46 6.94 10.91
N PRO A 70 -9.77 6.41 9.88
CA PRO A 70 -10.42 5.72 8.75
C PRO A 70 -11.30 4.56 9.20
N THR A 71 -10.83 3.80 10.19
CA THR A 71 -11.55 2.68 10.81
C THR A 71 -12.17 3.08 12.15
N GLU A 72 -13.12 2.30 12.64
CA GLU A 72 -13.78 2.55 13.93
C GLU A 72 -12.97 2.03 15.14
N SER A 73 -11.93 1.24 14.89
CA SER A 73 -11.05 0.73 15.93
C SER A 73 -10.00 1.77 16.33
N ASP A 74 -9.61 1.78 17.60
CA ASP A 74 -8.45 2.53 18.09
C ASP A 74 -7.19 1.95 17.44
N HIS A 75 -6.76 2.57 16.38
CA HIS A 75 -5.58 2.14 15.63
C HIS A 75 -4.32 2.84 16.15
N PRO A 76 -3.17 2.11 16.23
CA PRO A 76 -1.88 2.77 16.37
C PRO A 76 -1.71 3.75 15.21
N GLY A 77 -1.45 5.03 15.50
CA GLY A 77 -1.34 6.06 14.49
C GLY A 77 -2.59 6.95 14.31
N ALA A 78 -3.59 6.81 15.18
CA ALA A 78 -4.78 7.67 15.14
C ALA A 78 -4.49 9.16 15.27
N ASN A 79 -3.36 9.53 15.89
CA ASN A 79 -2.93 10.92 16.06
C ASN A 79 -2.07 11.44 14.89
N ASN A 80 -1.73 10.59 13.93
CA ASN A 80 -0.98 11.02 12.75
C ASN A 80 -1.87 11.79 11.78
N ILE A 81 -1.36 12.90 11.22
CA ILE A 81 -2.01 13.62 10.11
C ILE A 81 -2.12 12.71 8.89
N ILE A 82 -1.12 11.83 8.68
CA ILE A 82 -1.10 10.88 7.57
C ILE A 82 -1.58 9.53 8.11
N GLN A 83 -2.71 9.06 7.62
CA GLN A 83 -3.31 7.81 8.01
C GLN A 83 -3.46 6.87 6.81
N VAL A 84 -3.63 5.59 7.06
CA VAL A 84 -3.74 4.55 6.02
C VAL A 84 -5.19 4.13 5.86
N ILE A 85 -5.68 4.15 4.62
CA ILE A 85 -6.96 3.56 4.25
C ILE A 85 -6.75 2.05 4.06
N GLU A 86 -7.07 1.26 5.08
CA GLU A 86 -6.82 -0.18 5.11
C GLU A 86 -7.44 -0.92 3.93
N ALA A 87 -8.70 -0.62 3.63
CA ALA A 87 -9.41 -1.22 2.51
C ALA A 87 -8.70 -1.02 1.16
N ALA A 88 -7.97 0.09 1.00
CA ALA A 88 -7.17 0.33 -0.19
C ALA A 88 -5.77 -0.27 -0.08
N CYS A 89 -5.18 -0.30 1.11
CA CYS A 89 -3.85 -0.86 1.36
C CYS A 89 -3.80 -2.37 1.15
N ALA A 90 -4.87 -3.10 1.47
CA ALA A 90 -4.99 -4.54 1.30
C ALA A 90 -4.84 -5.02 -0.17
N ASP A 91 -4.97 -4.12 -1.16
CA ASP A 91 -4.77 -4.46 -2.58
C ASP A 91 -3.29 -4.50 -2.98
N CYS A 92 -2.40 -4.04 -2.13
CA CYS A 92 -0.98 -4.01 -2.43
C CYS A 92 -0.37 -5.41 -2.23
N PRO A 93 0.45 -5.92 -3.19
CA PRO A 93 1.10 -7.21 -3.03
C PRO A 93 2.11 -7.19 -1.86
N LEU A 94 2.57 -8.37 -1.46
CA LEU A 94 3.61 -8.54 -0.47
C LEU A 94 4.84 -7.65 -0.79
N SER A 95 5.43 -7.09 0.26
CA SER A 95 6.52 -6.13 0.13
C SER A 95 7.87 -6.78 0.44
N HIS A 96 8.45 -7.47 -0.51
CA HIS A 96 9.81 -8.06 -0.38
C HIS A 96 10.39 -8.43 -1.74
N TYR A 97 11.65 -8.89 -1.76
CA TYR A 97 12.26 -9.48 -2.94
C TYR A 97 11.77 -10.91 -3.15
N ILE A 98 11.36 -11.24 -4.36
CA ILE A 98 10.95 -12.61 -4.73
C ILE A 98 11.80 -13.13 -5.90
N VAL A 99 11.95 -14.45 -5.95
CA VAL A 99 12.57 -15.13 -7.08
C VAL A 99 11.50 -15.53 -8.08
N THR A 100 11.61 -15.03 -9.30
CA THR A 100 10.71 -15.32 -10.42
C THR A 100 11.10 -16.59 -11.18
N ASP A 101 10.26 -17.02 -12.11
CA ASP A 101 10.49 -18.20 -12.95
C ASP A 101 11.66 -18.03 -13.95
N ASN A 102 12.21 -16.81 -14.08
CA ASN A 102 13.44 -16.58 -14.82
C ASN A 102 14.69 -17.20 -14.16
N CYS A 103 14.56 -17.71 -12.93
CA CYS A 103 15.66 -18.32 -12.20
C CYS A 103 16.16 -19.60 -12.90
N ARG A 104 17.41 -19.60 -13.34
CA ARG A 104 18.06 -20.73 -14.02
C ARG A 104 18.81 -21.67 -13.07
N LYS A 105 18.68 -21.50 -11.75
CA LYS A 105 19.43 -22.29 -10.77
C LYS A 105 20.93 -22.39 -11.14
N CYS A 106 21.51 -21.22 -11.48
CA CYS A 106 22.87 -21.16 -12.03
C CYS A 106 23.93 -21.72 -11.06
N MET A 107 24.97 -22.32 -11.63
CA MET A 107 26.10 -22.90 -10.87
C MET A 107 26.81 -21.84 -10.01
N MET A 108 26.89 -20.60 -10.48
CA MET A 108 27.54 -19.48 -9.77
C MET A 108 26.90 -19.14 -8.45
N LYS A 109 25.56 -19.36 -8.30
CA LYS A 109 24.80 -19.00 -7.11
C LYS A 109 25.07 -17.56 -6.62
N ALA A 110 25.26 -16.63 -7.56
CA ALA A 110 25.70 -15.26 -7.28
C ALA A 110 24.78 -14.52 -6.30
N CYS A 111 23.47 -14.77 -6.38
CA CYS A 111 22.50 -14.21 -5.44
C CYS A 111 22.71 -14.70 -3.99
N GLN A 112 23.07 -15.98 -3.81
CA GLN A 112 23.36 -16.55 -2.50
C GLN A 112 24.68 -16.01 -1.94
N GLN A 113 25.72 -15.92 -2.77
CA GLN A 113 27.02 -15.38 -2.36
C GLN A 113 26.95 -13.88 -2.02
N ALA A 114 26.11 -13.12 -2.71
CA ALA A 114 25.91 -11.69 -2.46
C ALA A 114 25.10 -11.42 -1.19
N CYS A 115 24.40 -12.41 -0.64
CA CYS A 115 23.56 -12.24 0.54
C CYS A 115 24.37 -12.34 1.83
N LYS A 116 24.70 -11.20 2.44
CA LYS A 116 25.43 -11.15 3.73
C LYS A 116 24.61 -11.66 4.93
N PHE A 117 23.30 -11.77 4.77
CA PHE A 117 22.37 -12.15 5.84
C PHE A 117 21.97 -13.63 5.80
N GLY A 118 22.48 -14.40 4.81
CA GLY A 118 22.14 -15.79 4.63
C GLY A 118 20.66 -16.05 4.31
N ALA A 119 19.95 -15.03 3.83
CA ALA A 119 18.54 -15.12 3.50
C ALA A 119 18.25 -15.87 2.18
N VAL A 120 19.27 -16.07 1.32
CA VAL A 120 19.10 -16.74 0.04
C VAL A 120 19.57 -18.19 0.14
N SER A 121 18.67 -19.12 -0.10
CA SER A 121 18.94 -20.55 -0.18
C SER A 121 18.63 -21.11 -1.58
N MET A 122 19.17 -22.28 -1.91
CA MET A 122 18.86 -22.97 -3.18
C MET A 122 17.92 -24.13 -2.90
N THR A 123 16.76 -24.10 -3.51
CA THR A 123 15.80 -25.22 -3.49
C THR A 123 16.07 -26.17 -4.64
N ARG A 124 15.20 -27.19 -4.81
CA ARG A 124 15.31 -28.15 -5.90
C ARG A 124 15.27 -27.48 -7.28
N ASP A 125 14.42 -26.46 -7.45
CA ASP A 125 14.11 -25.90 -8.76
C ASP A 125 14.65 -24.47 -8.96
N ARG A 126 14.75 -23.68 -7.89
CA ARG A 126 15.16 -22.26 -7.95
C ARG A 126 15.76 -21.77 -6.64
N ALA A 127 16.31 -20.57 -6.64
CA ALA A 127 16.65 -19.88 -5.40
C ALA A 127 15.38 -19.52 -4.61
N TYR A 128 15.51 -19.45 -3.31
CA TYR A 128 14.45 -19.00 -2.37
C TYR A 128 15.01 -17.91 -1.48
N ILE A 129 14.23 -16.88 -1.24
CA ILE A 129 14.57 -15.79 -0.32
C ILE A 129 13.67 -15.92 0.91
N ASP A 130 14.30 -16.17 2.04
CA ASP A 130 13.63 -16.23 3.34
C ASP A 130 13.24 -14.80 3.78
N PRO A 131 11.93 -14.48 3.87
CA PRO A 131 11.48 -13.13 4.20
C PRO A 131 11.90 -12.70 5.61
N ASP A 132 11.98 -13.63 6.58
CA ASP A 132 12.32 -13.31 7.98
C ASP A 132 13.79 -12.90 8.14
N LYS A 133 14.67 -13.48 7.33
CA LYS A 133 16.09 -13.15 7.30
C LYS A 133 16.43 -12.00 6.35
N CYS A 134 15.55 -11.71 5.40
CA CYS A 134 15.80 -10.73 4.36
C CYS A 134 15.76 -9.30 4.94
N LYS A 135 16.85 -8.55 4.73
CA LYS A 135 16.93 -7.13 5.09
C LYS A 135 16.62 -6.18 3.91
N GLU A 136 16.02 -6.68 2.85
CA GLU A 136 15.57 -5.94 1.67
C GLU A 136 16.66 -5.04 1.02
N CYS A 137 17.91 -5.40 1.17
CA CYS A 137 19.06 -4.61 0.69
C CYS A 137 19.29 -4.66 -0.84
N GLY A 138 18.63 -5.56 -1.57
CA GLY A 138 18.69 -5.68 -3.02
C GLY A 138 19.97 -6.24 -3.62
N MET A 139 20.97 -6.64 -2.81
CA MET A 139 22.24 -7.13 -3.31
C MET A 139 22.11 -8.41 -4.16
N CYS A 140 21.19 -9.31 -3.76
CA CYS A 140 20.90 -10.53 -4.51
C CYS A 140 20.29 -10.24 -5.89
N ALA A 141 19.42 -9.22 -5.99
CA ALA A 141 18.84 -8.81 -7.27
C ALA A 141 19.90 -8.23 -8.22
N LYS A 142 20.77 -7.37 -7.70
CA LYS A 142 21.88 -6.77 -8.48
C LYS A 142 22.89 -7.83 -8.94
N ALA A 143 23.13 -8.86 -8.14
CA ALA A 143 24.06 -9.92 -8.47
C ALA A 143 23.51 -10.97 -9.44
N CYS A 144 22.20 -10.99 -9.68
CA CYS A 144 21.57 -11.99 -10.53
C CYS A 144 21.77 -11.67 -12.03
N PRO A 145 22.53 -12.49 -12.80
CA PRO A 145 22.77 -12.22 -14.21
C PRO A 145 21.54 -12.42 -15.09
N TYR A 146 20.49 -13.07 -14.56
CA TYR A 146 19.25 -13.36 -15.28
C TYR A 146 18.09 -12.42 -14.91
N ASN A 147 18.33 -11.42 -14.07
CA ASN A 147 17.28 -10.55 -13.52
C ASN A 147 16.08 -11.34 -12.95
N ALA A 148 16.38 -12.48 -12.34
CA ALA A 148 15.36 -13.40 -11.83
C ALA A 148 14.83 -13.03 -10.43
N ILE A 149 15.27 -11.93 -9.85
CA ILE A 149 14.83 -11.47 -8.52
C ILE A 149 14.13 -10.14 -8.69
N ALA A 150 12.82 -10.15 -8.45
CA ALA A 150 11.97 -8.98 -8.55
C ALA A 150 11.93 -8.20 -7.22
N ASP A 151 11.97 -6.88 -7.34
CA ASP A 151 11.80 -5.93 -6.24
C ASP A 151 10.30 -5.58 -6.13
N LEU A 152 9.61 -6.18 -5.16
CA LEU A 152 8.20 -5.92 -4.86
C LEU A 152 8.02 -5.05 -3.61
N ILE A 153 9.06 -4.35 -3.18
CA ILE A 153 8.94 -3.44 -2.03
C ILE A 153 7.92 -2.35 -2.36
N ARG A 154 7.00 -2.15 -1.44
CA ARG A 154 5.92 -1.17 -1.61
C ARG A 154 6.46 0.23 -1.84
N PRO A 155 5.92 0.98 -2.80
CA PRO A 155 6.38 2.33 -3.10
C PRO A 155 6.36 3.27 -1.90
N CYS A 156 5.35 3.20 -1.04
CA CYS A 156 5.24 3.98 0.18
C CYS A 156 6.40 3.71 1.16
N LYS A 157 6.76 2.43 1.37
CA LYS A 157 7.89 2.03 2.21
C LYS A 157 9.22 2.50 1.62
N LYS A 158 9.38 2.33 0.30
CA LYS A 158 10.62 2.67 -0.43
C LYS A 158 10.93 4.16 -0.43
N ILE A 159 9.89 5.01 -0.49
CA ILE A 159 10.07 6.47 -0.55
C ILE A 159 10.18 7.12 0.82
N CYS A 160 9.85 6.43 1.90
CA CYS A 160 9.84 6.99 3.24
C CYS A 160 11.27 7.27 3.75
N PRO A 161 11.69 8.54 3.89
CA PRO A 161 13.05 8.86 4.32
C PRO A 161 13.31 8.52 5.79
N ALA A 162 12.26 8.48 6.60
CA ALA A 162 12.32 8.16 8.02
C ALA A 162 12.15 6.66 8.33
N ASN A 163 11.92 5.81 7.31
CA ASN A 163 11.59 4.39 7.48
C ASN A 163 10.47 4.15 8.51
N ALA A 164 9.47 5.05 8.54
CA ALA A 164 8.37 5.02 9.49
C ALA A 164 7.24 4.07 9.10
N ILE A 165 7.33 3.41 7.93
CA ILE A 165 6.26 2.55 7.41
C ILE A 165 6.65 1.09 7.60
N THR A 166 5.87 0.40 8.42
CA THR A 166 5.94 -1.05 8.66
C THR A 166 4.70 -1.74 8.11
N MET A 167 4.58 -3.02 8.29
CA MET A 167 3.40 -3.79 7.91
C MET A 167 2.96 -4.61 9.12
N ASP A 168 1.66 -4.72 9.31
CA ASP A 168 1.04 -5.60 10.28
C ASP A 168 1.04 -7.07 9.80
N GLU A 169 0.47 -7.97 10.61
CA GLU A 169 0.33 -9.40 10.29
C GLU A 169 -0.57 -9.65 9.07
N ASN A 170 -1.48 -8.75 8.76
CA ASN A 170 -2.39 -8.81 7.61
C ASN A 170 -1.77 -8.20 6.35
N GLY A 171 -0.55 -7.66 6.44
CA GLY A 171 0.12 -6.99 5.34
C GLY A 171 -0.40 -5.58 5.07
N ILE A 172 -1.12 -4.95 6.00
CA ILE A 172 -1.52 -3.56 5.92
C ILE A 172 -0.38 -2.68 6.44
N CYS A 173 -0.19 -1.52 5.82
CA CYS A 173 0.85 -0.60 6.26
C CYS A 173 0.43 0.12 7.54
N GLU A 174 1.34 0.16 8.50
CA GLU A 174 1.25 0.98 9.71
C GLU A 174 2.30 2.08 9.66
N ILE A 175 1.95 3.25 10.18
CA ILE A 175 2.83 4.41 10.25
C ILE A 175 3.23 4.65 11.70
N ASP A 176 4.51 4.46 12.01
CA ASP A 176 5.09 4.75 13.33
C ASP A 176 5.05 6.27 13.58
N GLU A 177 4.23 6.69 14.53
CA GLU A 177 4.03 8.12 14.89
C GLU A 177 5.34 8.80 15.32
N ASN A 178 6.19 8.06 16.02
CA ASN A 178 7.44 8.61 16.58
C ASN A 178 8.52 8.82 15.50
N LYS A 179 8.44 8.09 14.39
CA LYS A 179 9.37 8.20 13.27
C LYS A 179 8.82 9.05 12.14
N CYS A 180 7.51 9.17 12.01
CA CYS A 180 6.89 9.85 10.90
C CYS A 180 7.12 11.36 10.95
N ILE A 181 7.81 11.92 9.96
CA ILE A 181 8.04 13.36 9.81
C ILE A 181 6.91 14.08 9.07
N GLN A 182 5.82 13.41 8.80
CA GLN A 182 4.60 13.93 8.17
C GLN A 182 4.80 14.61 6.80
N CYS A 183 5.80 14.18 6.04
CA CYS A 183 6.17 14.80 4.75
C CYS A 183 5.20 14.49 3.59
N GLY A 184 4.27 13.54 3.71
CA GLY A 184 3.27 13.20 2.71
C GLY A 184 3.78 12.42 1.48
N GLN A 185 5.07 12.12 1.34
CA GLN A 185 5.60 11.45 0.15
C GLN A 185 4.96 10.07 -0.11
N CYS A 186 4.62 9.34 0.95
CA CYS A 186 3.95 8.05 0.85
C CYS A 186 2.55 8.13 0.19
N ILE A 187 1.82 9.25 0.40
CA ILE A 187 0.51 9.49 -0.21
C ILE A 187 0.64 9.57 -1.73
N HIS A 188 1.66 10.30 -2.21
CA HIS A 188 1.90 10.46 -3.65
C HIS A 188 2.48 9.21 -4.30
N ALA A 189 3.25 8.42 -3.54
CA ALA A 189 3.86 7.19 -4.04
C ALA A 189 2.88 6.02 -4.10
N CYS A 190 1.77 6.07 -3.35
CA CYS A 190 0.83 4.96 -3.27
C CYS A 190 -0.03 4.84 -4.53
N PRO A 191 0.11 3.78 -5.34
CA PRO A 191 -0.69 3.62 -6.56
C PRO A 191 -2.15 3.27 -6.28
N PHE A 192 -2.45 2.78 -5.07
CA PHE A 192 -3.80 2.39 -4.64
C PHE A 192 -4.54 3.51 -3.92
N GLY A 193 -3.83 4.58 -3.56
CA GLY A 193 -4.43 5.70 -2.85
C GLY A 193 -4.91 5.34 -1.43
N ALA A 194 -4.16 4.47 -0.76
CA ALA A 194 -4.40 4.10 0.62
C ALA A 194 -4.01 5.23 1.59
#